data_5ce4ebc0965c37469154c0a8b243558b
#
_entry.id   5ce4ebc0965c37469154c0a8b243558b
#
_cell.length_a   1.000
_cell.length_b   1.000
_cell.length_c   1.000
_cell.angle_alpha   90.00
_cell.angle_beta   90.00
_cell.angle_gamma   90.00
#
_symmetry.space_group_name_H-M   'P 1'
#
loop_
_entity.id
_entity.type
_entity.pdbx_description
1 polymer ?
#
loop_
_entity_poly.entity_id
_entity_poly.type
_entity_poly.pdbx_seq_one_letter_code
_entity_poly.pdbx_strand_id
1 'polypeptide(L)'
;MKYRLISQILGIGLVIFSLFQLLPVLLALIYQEESYISFIYSFLITLASGLFLIAVNFNKDYEDLRIRDGFLLTVLLWFTYSVFASLPFIIGKSGELSIVNAYFEAVSGLTTTGASILTDLDTELKSILFYRALLQWLGGLGIIVLALALFPLLGVGGMQLYRGETQGSVSGTKLRPKMAETGKSLWLVYLILTLTCCFCYFFSGMNLFDAITHSFTTVAIGGFSNYCLLYTSDAADEPMRV
;
A
#
# COMPACT_ATOMS: atom_id res chain seq x y z
N MET A 1 -16.83 -5.93 21.06
CA MET A 1 -15.76 -5.71 20.10
C MET A 1 -14.94 -7.00 20.01
N LYS A 2 -14.69 -7.45 18.79
CA LYS A 2 -14.04 -8.75 18.54
C LYS A 2 -12.52 -8.54 18.32
N TYR A 3 -11.83 -8.10 19.37
CA TYR A 3 -10.40 -7.75 19.31
C TYR A 3 -9.51 -8.89 18.79
N ARG A 4 -9.84 -10.14 19.13
CA ARG A 4 -9.07 -11.32 18.68
C ARG A 4 -9.12 -11.50 17.17
N LEU A 5 -10.30 -11.39 16.55
CA LEU A 5 -10.45 -11.51 15.11
C LEU A 5 -9.76 -10.35 14.38
N ILE A 6 -9.90 -9.12 14.92
CA ILE A 6 -9.21 -7.92 14.38
C ILE A 6 -7.71 -8.12 14.41
N SER A 7 -7.15 -8.56 15.54
CA SER A 7 -5.71 -8.83 15.69
C SER A 7 -5.21 -9.94 14.75
N GLN A 8 -6.00 -10.99 14.54
CA GLN A 8 -5.64 -12.06 13.61
C GLN A 8 -5.59 -11.55 12.16
N ILE A 9 -6.58 -10.75 11.74
CA ILE A 9 -6.61 -10.15 10.38
C ILE A 9 -5.43 -9.20 10.20
N LEU A 10 -5.14 -8.36 11.21
CA LEU A 10 -3.94 -7.49 11.20
C LEU A 10 -2.65 -8.31 11.06
N GLY A 11 -2.54 -9.40 11.81
CA GLY A 11 -1.38 -10.30 11.74
C GLY A 11 -1.19 -10.91 10.34
N ILE A 12 -2.26 -11.43 9.74
CA ILE A 12 -2.23 -11.97 8.36
C ILE A 12 -1.80 -10.88 7.38
N GLY A 13 -2.37 -9.69 7.52
CA GLY A 13 -2.02 -8.56 6.67
C GLY A 13 -0.55 -8.14 6.80
N LEU A 14 0.03 -8.13 8.03
CA LEU A 14 1.45 -7.85 8.24
C LEU A 14 2.34 -8.92 7.62
N VAL A 15 1.97 -10.21 7.70
CA VAL A 15 2.71 -11.27 7.02
C VAL A 15 2.73 -11.06 5.51
N ILE A 16 1.59 -10.73 4.91
CA ILE A 16 1.52 -10.41 3.47
C ILE A 16 2.35 -9.16 3.16
N PHE A 17 2.24 -8.10 3.95
CA PHE A 17 2.99 -6.87 3.76
C PHE A 17 4.51 -7.09 3.86
N SER A 18 4.96 -7.95 4.77
CA SER A 18 6.39 -8.30 4.91
C SER A 18 6.95 -8.91 3.62
N LEU A 19 6.19 -9.73 2.90
CA LEU A 19 6.65 -10.32 1.63
C LEU A 19 6.94 -9.25 0.57
N PHE A 20 6.16 -8.16 0.55
CA PHE A 20 6.43 -7.05 -0.36
C PHE A 20 7.71 -6.28 -0.02
N GLN A 21 8.14 -6.29 1.25
CA GLN A 21 9.42 -5.68 1.66
C GLN A 21 10.63 -6.45 1.11
N LEU A 22 10.47 -7.67 0.61
CA LEU A 22 11.54 -8.42 -0.06
C LEU A 22 11.84 -7.90 -1.49
N LEU A 23 10.89 -7.21 -2.14
CA LEU A 23 11.12 -6.67 -3.49
C LEU A 23 12.23 -5.61 -3.50
N PRO A 24 12.27 -4.61 -2.59
CA PRO A 24 13.40 -3.70 -2.47
C PRO A 24 14.73 -4.39 -2.12
N VAL A 25 14.71 -5.52 -1.37
CA VAL A 25 15.94 -6.31 -1.12
C VAL A 25 16.54 -6.81 -2.41
N LEU A 26 15.71 -7.38 -3.31
CA LEU A 26 16.20 -7.85 -4.61
C LEU A 26 16.82 -6.73 -5.44
N LEU A 27 16.22 -5.55 -5.43
CA LEU A 27 16.77 -4.39 -6.13
C LEU A 27 18.06 -3.90 -5.50
N ALA A 28 18.13 -3.81 -4.17
CA ALA A 28 19.35 -3.41 -3.46
C ALA A 28 20.53 -4.36 -3.78
N LEU A 29 20.26 -5.66 -3.92
CA LEU A 29 21.27 -6.64 -4.34
C LEU A 29 21.70 -6.45 -5.81
N ILE A 30 20.77 -6.16 -6.72
CA ILE A 30 21.08 -5.90 -8.14
C ILE A 30 21.94 -4.64 -8.29
N TYR A 31 21.63 -3.58 -7.55
CA TYR A 31 22.36 -2.31 -7.60
C TYR A 31 23.56 -2.26 -6.63
N GLN A 32 23.83 -3.36 -5.88
CA GLN A 32 24.93 -3.47 -4.90
C GLN A 32 24.84 -2.39 -3.79
N GLU A 33 23.64 -2.04 -3.37
CA GLU A 33 23.40 -1.07 -2.31
C GLU A 33 23.43 -1.76 -0.94
N GLU A 34 24.03 -1.13 0.06
CA GLU A 34 24.05 -1.67 1.45
C GLU A 34 22.69 -1.64 2.15
N SER A 35 21.71 -0.94 1.57
CA SER A 35 20.34 -0.83 2.08
C SER A 35 19.60 -2.18 2.20
N TYR A 36 20.06 -3.25 1.51
CA TYR A 36 19.44 -4.58 1.62
C TYR A 36 19.34 -5.06 3.07
N ILE A 37 20.32 -4.72 3.91
CA ILE A 37 20.35 -5.09 5.34
C ILE A 37 19.14 -4.48 6.07
N SER A 38 18.84 -3.21 5.83
CA SER A 38 17.73 -2.50 6.46
C SER A 38 16.37 -3.09 6.07
N PHE A 39 16.22 -3.46 4.81
CA PHE A 39 15.01 -4.12 4.33
C PHE A 39 14.85 -5.54 4.90
N ILE A 40 15.95 -6.30 5.06
CA ILE A 40 15.90 -7.62 5.70
C ILE A 40 15.49 -7.52 7.17
N TYR A 41 16.07 -6.58 7.94
CA TYR A 41 15.65 -6.38 9.34
C TYR A 41 14.19 -5.95 9.42
N SER A 42 13.75 -5.04 8.57
CA SER A 42 12.35 -4.60 8.52
C SER A 42 11.42 -5.76 8.18
N PHE A 43 11.77 -6.58 7.20
CA PHE A 43 11.05 -7.80 6.85
C PHE A 43 10.92 -8.74 8.05
N LEU A 44 12.02 -9.05 8.74
CA LEU A 44 12.02 -9.98 9.88
C LEU A 44 11.18 -9.45 11.04
N ILE A 45 11.29 -8.16 11.38
CA ILE A 45 10.50 -7.53 12.44
C ILE A 45 9.01 -7.55 12.08
N THR A 46 8.66 -7.18 10.84
CA THR A 46 7.27 -7.18 10.37
C THR A 46 6.68 -8.58 10.35
N LEU A 47 7.44 -9.55 9.84
CA LEU A 47 7.03 -10.96 9.80
C LEU A 47 6.82 -11.54 11.21
N ALA A 48 7.79 -11.34 12.10
CA ALA A 48 7.72 -11.81 13.49
C ALA A 48 6.51 -11.21 14.22
N SER A 49 6.27 -9.91 14.05
CA SER A 49 5.11 -9.22 14.63
C SER A 49 3.79 -9.76 14.09
N GLY A 50 3.70 -10.00 12.78
CA GLY A 50 2.53 -10.60 12.15
C GLY A 50 2.25 -12.02 12.66
N LEU A 51 3.26 -12.87 12.70
CA LEU A 51 3.15 -14.23 13.22
C LEU A 51 2.78 -14.25 14.70
N PHE A 52 3.36 -13.35 15.51
CA PHE A 52 3.01 -13.20 16.93
C PHE A 52 1.53 -12.87 17.11
N LEU A 53 0.98 -11.89 16.34
CA LEU A 53 -0.43 -11.53 16.41
C LEU A 53 -1.35 -12.69 16.01
N ILE A 54 -0.95 -13.52 15.04
CA ILE A 54 -1.69 -14.71 14.66
C ILE A 54 -1.63 -15.77 15.77
N ALA A 55 -0.45 -16.06 16.31
CA ALA A 55 -0.23 -17.10 17.31
C ALA A 55 -1.00 -16.83 18.62
N VAL A 56 -0.98 -15.59 19.10
CA VAL A 56 -1.67 -15.20 20.36
C VAL A 56 -3.20 -15.30 20.22
N ASN A 57 -3.72 -15.16 19.01
CA ASN A 57 -5.16 -15.10 18.76
C ASN A 57 -5.70 -16.29 17.95
N PHE A 58 -4.97 -17.41 17.95
CA PHE A 58 -5.35 -18.62 17.20
C PHE A 58 -6.60 -19.28 17.82
N ASN A 59 -7.77 -18.85 17.39
CA ASN A 59 -9.05 -19.48 17.75
C ASN A 59 -9.89 -19.71 16.50
N LYS A 60 -10.60 -20.85 16.47
CA LYS A 60 -11.38 -21.34 15.30
C LYS A 60 -12.76 -20.70 15.15
N ASP A 61 -13.19 -19.84 16.03
CA ASP A 61 -14.54 -19.27 15.98
C ASP A 61 -14.59 -18.09 15.00
N TYR A 62 -14.94 -18.39 13.75
CA TYR A 62 -15.23 -17.40 12.71
C TYR A 62 -16.61 -16.78 12.96
N GLU A 63 -16.65 -15.79 13.80
CA GLU A 63 -17.83 -14.94 13.92
C GLU A 63 -17.81 -13.80 12.90
N ASP A 64 -18.97 -13.44 12.36
CA ASP A 64 -19.09 -12.32 11.41
C ASP A 64 -18.70 -10.98 12.06
N LEU A 65 -17.90 -10.17 11.34
CA LEU A 65 -17.54 -8.81 11.74
C LEU A 65 -18.78 -7.91 11.72
N ARG A 66 -18.98 -7.13 12.79
CA ARG A 66 -19.97 -6.04 12.80
C ARG A 66 -19.41 -4.82 12.09
N ILE A 67 -20.26 -3.93 11.59
CA ILE A 67 -19.89 -2.68 10.90
C ILE A 67 -18.86 -1.88 11.72
N ARG A 68 -19.07 -1.75 13.03
CA ARG A 68 -18.15 -1.03 13.92
C ARG A 68 -16.77 -1.68 14.01
N ASP A 69 -16.70 -3.01 13.98
CA ASP A 69 -15.42 -3.74 14.02
C ASP A 69 -14.67 -3.58 12.69
N GLY A 70 -15.38 -3.42 11.56
CA GLY A 70 -14.81 -3.11 10.25
C GLY A 70 -14.13 -1.74 10.22
N PHE A 71 -14.79 -0.69 10.73
CA PHE A 71 -14.17 0.65 10.82
C PHE A 71 -12.93 0.66 11.71
N LEU A 72 -13.00 0.00 12.89
CA LEU A 72 -11.85 -0.11 13.78
C LEU A 72 -10.69 -0.85 13.11
N LEU A 73 -10.98 -1.97 12.44
CA LEU A 73 -9.97 -2.72 11.67
C LEU A 73 -9.29 -1.85 10.64
N THR A 74 -10.05 -1.05 9.89
CA THR A 74 -9.51 -0.12 8.89
C THR A 74 -8.52 0.87 9.49
N VAL A 75 -8.91 1.56 10.56
CA VAL A 75 -8.02 2.54 11.22
C VAL A 75 -6.75 1.86 11.74
N LEU A 76 -6.90 0.68 12.36
CA LEU A 76 -5.75 -0.08 12.86
C LEU A 76 -4.85 -0.59 11.74
N LEU A 77 -5.39 -1.00 10.58
CA LEU A 77 -4.60 -1.40 9.41
C LEU A 77 -3.72 -0.25 8.93
N TRP A 78 -4.29 0.93 8.67
CA TRP A 78 -3.53 2.08 8.20
C TRP A 78 -2.45 2.50 9.20
N PHE A 79 -2.79 2.59 10.47
CA PHE A 79 -1.82 2.94 11.51
C PHE A 79 -0.70 1.90 11.62
N THR A 80 -1.06 0.62 11.72
CA THR A 80 -0.09 -0.47 11.89
C THR A 80 0.83 -0.59 10.68
N TYR A 81 0.27 -0.57 9.46
CA TYR A 81 1.08 -0.66 8.25
C TYR A 81 2.04 0.52 8.10
N SER A 82 1.61 1.74 8.46
CA SER A 82 2.50 2.91 8.44
C SER A 82 3.67 2.78 9.40
N VAL A 83 3.45 2.23 10.59
CA VAL A 83 4.54 1.96 11.56
C VAL A 83 5.55 0.97 10.99
N PHE A 84 5.09 -0.17 10.45
CA PHE A 84 6.00 -1.17 9.88
C PHE A 84 6.61 -0.73 8.54
N ALA A 85 5.92 0.08 7.76
CA ALA A 85 6.45 0.67 6.53
C ALA A 85 7.54 1.71 6.80
N SER A 86 7.57 2.34 7.96
CA SER A 86 8.64 3.30 8.31
C SER A 86 9.96 2.64 8.70
N LEU A 87 9.97 1.34 9.03
CA LEU A 87 11.16 0.65 9.51
C LEU A 87 12.36 0.70 8.56
N PRO A 88 12.21 0.47 7.23
CA PRO A 88 13.35 0.56 6.31
C PRO A 88 13.99 1.96 6.29
N PHE A 89 13.18 3.03 6.43
CA PHE A 89 13.66 4.40 6.49
C PHE A 89 14.38 4.72 7.81
N ILE A 90 13.95 4.11 8.93
CA ILE A 90 14.55 4.30 10.26
C ILE A 90 15.88 3.53 10.37
N ILE A 91 15.92 2.28 9.87
CA ILE A 91 17.06 1.38 10.00
C ILE A 91 18.12 1.69 8.92
N GLY A 92 17.70 2.28 7.79
CA GLY A 92 18.57 2.55 6.65
C GLY A 92 19.66 3.58 6.96
N LYS A 93 20.78 3.47 6.23
CA LYS A 93 21.89 4.43 6.30
C LYS A 93 21.58 5.81 5.68
N SER A 94 20.50 5.96 4.94
CA SER A 94 19.89 7.27 4.65
C SER A 94 19.45 7.97 5.95
N GLY A 95 19.92 7.45 7.04
CA GLY A 95 19.75 7.58 8.47
C GLY A 95 19.94 8.94 9.11
N GLU A 96 19.71 9.98 8.35
CA GLU A 96 19.44 11.32 8.89
C GLU A 96 17.95 11.58 9.06
N LEU A 97 17.08 10.64 8.62
CA LEU A 97 15.65 10.77 8.85
C LEU A 97 15.32 10.50 10.31
N SER A 98 14.80 11.51 10.99
CA SER A 98 14.22 11.31 12.31
C SER A 98 13.07 10.30 12.24
N ILE A 99 12.75 9.62 13.36
CA ILE A 99 11.63 8.67 13.42
C ILE A 99 10.32 9.30 12.90
N VAL A 100 10.09 10.58 13.22
CA VAL A 100 8.91 11.33 12.77
C VAL A 100 8.90 11.49 11.26
N ASN A 101 10.05 11.82 10.68
CA ASN A 101 10.20 11.99 9.24
C ASN A 101 10.02 10.67 8.48
N ALA A 102 10.62 9.59 8.97
CA ALA A 102 10.47 8.25 8.40
C ALA A 102 9.00 7.77 8.46
N TYR A 103 8.31 8.05 9.56
CA TYR A 103 6.89 7.74 9.67
C TYR A 103 6.04 8.60 8.73
N PHE A 104 6.34 9.89 8.60
CA PHE A 104 5.65 10.79 7.66
C PHE A 104 5.79 10.28 6.21
N GLU A 105 7.01 9.93 5.77
CA GLU A 105 7.26 9.41 4.41
C GLU A 105 6.49 8.10 4.17
N ALA A 106 6.46 7.20 5.15
CA ALA A 106 5.72 5.94 5.08
C ALA A 106 4.20 6.16 5.02
N VAL A 107 3.65 7.06 5.85
CA VAL A 107 2.22 7.43 5.81
C VAL A 107 1.88 8.04 4.47
N SER A 108 2.66 9.02 4.01
CA SER A 108 2.46 9.69 2.72
C SER A 108 2.47 8.70 1.56
N GLY A 109 3.38 7.72 1.60
CA GLY A 109 3.41 6.64 0.62
C GLY A 109 2.15 5.78 0.66
N LEU A 110 1.84 5.19 1.80
CA LEU A 110 0.69 4.28 1.94
C LEU A 110 -0.66 4.95 1.70
N THR A 111 -0.83 6.19 2.14
CA THR A 111 -2.08 6.94 1.90
C THR A 111 -2.18 7.56 0.51
N THR A 112 -1.17 7.31 -0.34
CA THR A 112 -1.07 7.89 -1.70
C THR A 112 -1.13 9.42 -1.72
N THR A 113 -0.65 10.08 -0.65
CA THR A 113 -0.66 11.54 -0.51
C THR A 113 0.41 12.20 -1.39
N GLY A 114 1.59 11.57 -1.52
CA GLY A 114 2.68 12.06 -2.37
C GLY A 114 3.53 13.19 -1.78
N ALA A 115 3.24 13.67 -0.57
CA ALA A 115 4.09 14.64 0.10
C ALA A 115 5.39 13.96 0.57
N SER A 116 6.54 14.55 0.26
CA SER A 116 7.86 14.02 0.60
C SER A 116 8.67 15.02 1.41
N ILE A 117 9.47 14.50 2.33
CA ILE A 117 10.48 15.26 3.08
C ILE A 117 11.89 14.99 2.59
N LEU A 118 12.06 14.06 1.64
CA LEU A 118 13.35 13.79 1.00
C LEU A 118 13.61 14.88 -0.02
N THR A 119 14.76 15.57 0.12
CA THR A 119 15.12 16.71 -0.73
C THR A 119 16.04 16.33 -1.89
N ASP A 120 16.88 15.28 -1.70
CA ASP A 120 17.94 14.91 -2.66
C ASP A 120 17.63 13.57 -3.35
N LEU A 121 16.43 13.50 -4.00
CA LEU A 121 15.95 12.27 -4.65
C LEU A 121 16.86 11.78 -5.78
N ASP A 122 17.58 12.69 -6.46
CA ASP A 122 18.47 12.35 -7.58
C ASP A 122 19.68 11.52 -7.15
N THR A 123 20.07 11.61 -5.87
CA THR A 123 21.20 10.88 -5.27
C THR A 123 20.77 9.75 -4.34
N GLU A 124 19.44 9.62 -4.13
CA GLU A 124 18.89 8.62 -3.22
C GLU A 124 19.04 7.19 -3.78
N LEU A 125 19.13 6.21 -2.91
CA LEU A 125 19.26 4.80 -3.27
C LEU A 125 18.05 4.32 -4.08
N LYS A 126 18.28 3.60 -5.16
CA LYS A 126 17.21 3.08 -6.03
C LYS A 126 16.26 2.15 -5.30
N SER A 127 16.75 1.36 -4.34
CA SER A 127 15.90 0.53 -3.49
C SER A 127 14.93 1.34 -2.64
N ILE A 128 15.35 2.50 -2.13
CA ILE A 128 14.50 3.43 -1.37
C ILE A 128 13.46 4.09 -2.30
N LEU A 129 13.89 4.59 -3.46
CA LEU A 129 12.98 5.18 -4.45
C LEU A 129 11.92 4.17 -4.91
N PHE A 130 12.32 2.93 -5.18
CA PHE A 130 11.40 1.86 -5.52
C PHE A 130 10.44 1.54 -4.36
N TYR A 131 10.95 1.50 -3.13
CA TYR A 131 10.13 1.22 -1.95
C TYR A 131 9.05 2.29 -1.74
N ARG A 132 9.37 3.56 -1.91
CA ARG A 132 8.42 4.68 -1.88
C ARG A 132 7.29 4.49 -2.90
N ALA A 133 7.65 4.21 -4.15
CA ALA A 133 6.69 3.93 -5.22
C ALA A 133 5.84 2.68 -4.92
N LEU A 134 6.46 1.62 -4.39
CA LEU A 134 5.77 0.40 -3.99
C LEU A 134 4.75 0.65 -2.87
N LEU A 135 5.09 1.48 -1.87
CA LEU A 135 4.15 1.86 -0.82
C LEU A 135 2.90 2.55 -1.40
N GLN A 136 3.06 3.46 -2.36
CA GLN A 136 1.92 4.09 -3.03
C GLN A 136 1.10 3.07 -3.82
N TRP A 137 1.74 2.17 -4.53
CA TRP A 137 1.06 1.13 -5.31
C TRP A 137 0.24 0.20 -4.41
N LEU A 138 0.81 -0.24 -3.27
CA LEU A 138 0.11 -1.05 -2.27
C LEU A 138 -1.02 -0.27 -1.59
N GLY A 139 -0.80 1.01 -1.31
CA GLY A 139 -1.78 1.90 -0.71
C GLY A 139 -3.00 2.11 -1.60
N GLY A 140 -2.80 2.37 -2.90
CA GLY A 140 -3.87 2.49 -3.88
C GLY A 140 -4.71 1.22 -3.98
N LEU A 141 -4.05 0.06 -4.01
CA LEU A 141 -4.73 -1.24 -3.96
C LEU A 141 -5.47 -1.46 -2.63
N GLY A 142 -4.88 -1.04 -1.51
CA GLY A 142 -5.48 -1.11 -0.18
C GLY A 142 -6.79 -0.34 -0.08
N ILE A 143 -6.86 0.87 -0.66
CA ILE A 143 -8.07 1.69 -0.70
C ILE A 143 -9.18 0.99 -1.51
N ILE A 144 -8.84 0.38 -2.65
CA ILE A 144 -9.80 -0.37 -3.48
C ILE A 144 -10.41 -1.54 -2.69
N VAL A 145 -9.55 -2.34 -2.04
CA VAL A 145 -9.99 -3.49 -1.23
C VAL A 145 -10.85 -3.03 -0.06
N LEU A 146 -10.47 -1.93 0.59
CA LEU A 146 -11.20 -1.34 1.70
C LEU A 146 -12.59 -0.85 1.27
N ALA A 147 -12.68 -0.11 0.18
CA ALA A 147 -13.94 0.36 -0.37
C ALA A 147 -14.88 -0.82 -0.67
N LEU A 148 -14.35 -1.87 -1.30
CA LEU A 148 -15.10 -3.08 -1.60
C LEU A 148 -15.62 -3.78 -0.34
N ALA A 149 -14.84 -3.78 0.74
CA ALA A 149 -15.23 -4.37 2.02
C ALA A 149 -16.26 -3.54 2.79
N LEU A 150 -16.17 -2.21 2.74
CA LEU A 150 -17.01 -1.30 3.51
C LEU A 150 -18.33 -0.94 2.81
N PHE A 151 -18.37 -0.79 1.49
CA PHE A 151 -19.58 -0.38 0.77
C PHE A 151 -20.80 -1.27 1.03
N PRO A 152 -20.69 -2.61 1.06
CA PRO A 152 -21.81 -3.47 1.42
C PRO A 152 -22.28 -3.28 2.85
N LEU A 153 -21.36 -2.97 3.79
CA LEU A 153 -21.68 -2.73 5.19
C LEU A 153 -22.44 -1.41 5.40
N LEU A 154 -22.14 -0.41 4.56
CA LEU A 154 -22.79 0.91 4.58
C LEU A 154 -24.14 0.92 3.86
N GLY A 155 -24.52 -0.16 3.17
CA GLY A 155 -25.75 -0.20 2.36
C GLY A 155 -25.69 0.71 1.11
N VAL A 156 -24.51 1.24 0.78
CA VAL A 156 -24.28 2.08 -0.40
C VAL A 156 -23.99 1.19 -1.60
N GLY A 157 -24.64 1.45 -2.73
CA GLY A 157 -24.37 0.72 -3.98
C GLY A 157 -25.40 -0.34 -4.36
N GLY A 158 -26.67 0.03 -4.48
CA GLY A 158 -27.69 -0.78 -5.15
C GLY A 158 -28.28 -1.94 -4.34
N MET A 159 -27.82 -2.19 -3.12
CA MET A 159 -28.33 -3.28 -2.28
C MET A 159 -29.76 -3.03 -1.81
N GLN A 160 -30.21 -1.78 -1.75
CA GLN A 160 -31.61 -1.43 -1.46
C GLN A 160 -32.53 -1.78 -2.64
N LEU A 161 -32.07 -1.62 -3.88
CA LEU A 161 -32.80 -2.02 -5.10
C LEU A 161 -32.89 -3.55 -5.21
N TYR A 162 -31.81 -4.27 -4.83
CA TYR A 162 -31.79 -5.74 -4.88
C TYR A 162 -32.61 -6.39 -3.75
N ARG A 163 -32.78 -5.71 -2.59
CA ARG A 163 -33.70 -6.15 -1.51
C ARG A 163 -35.17 -5.95 -1.85
N GLY A 164 -35.48 -4.97 -2.70
CA GLY A 164 -36.83 -4.71 -3.18
C GLY A 164 -37.34 -5.74 -4.20
N GLU A 165 -36.45 -6.35 -4.99
CA GLU A 165 -36.85 -7.30 -6.05
C GLU A 165 -36.84 -8.77 -5.60
N THR A 166 -36.21 -9.13 -4.49
CA THR A 166 -36.18 -10.48 -3.95
C THR A 166 -36.76 -10.50 -2.55
N GLN A 167 -38.08 -10.67 -2.45
CA GLN A 167 -38.80 -11.05 -1.23
C GLN A 167 -38.51 -12.51 -0.82
N GLY A 168 -37.26 -12.90 -0.79
CA GLY A 168 -36.79 -14.21 -0.34
C GLY A 168 -35.46 -14.04 0.34
N SER A 169 -35.33 -14.58 1.56
CA SER A 169 -34.16 -14.57 2.41
C SER A 169 -32.84 -14.84 1.64
N VAL A 170 -32.22 -13.78 1.17
CA VAL A 170 -30.86 -13.88 0.63
C VAL A 170 -29.91 -13.96 1.83
N SER A 171 -29.62 -15.19 2.25
CA SER A 171 -28.64 -15.48 3.29
C SER A 171 -27.32 -14.83 2.93
N GLY A 172 -26.67 -14.14 3.88
CA GLY A 172 -25.39 -13.42 3.71
C GLY A 172 -24.25 -14.26 3.12
N THR A 173 -24.42 -15.58 3.02
CA THR A 173 -23.51 -16.53 2.38
C THR A 173 -23.35 -16.35 0.87
N LYS A 174 -24.35 -15.81 0.15
CA LYS A 174 -24.27 -15.58 -1.31
C LYS A 174 -23.54 -14.29 -1.70
N LEU A 175 -23.37 -13.33 -0.77
CA LEU A 175 -22.66 -12.07 -1.05
C LEU A 175 -21.13 -12.22 -1.00
N ARG A 176 -20.63 -13.12 -0.15
CA ARG A 176 -19.17 -13.35 0.02
C ARG A 176 -18.46 -13.80 -1.25
N PRO A 177 -18.93 -14.82 -2.01
CA PRO A 177 -18.26 -15.22 -3.25
C PRO A 177 -18.26 -14.10 -4.30
N LYS A 178 -19.35 -13.36 -4.43
CA LYS A 178 -19.48 -12.27 -5.40
C LYS A 178 -18.52 -11.10 -5.08
N MET A 179 -18.30 -10.79 -3.81
CA MET A 179 -17.33 -9.77 -3.38
C MET A 179 -15.88 -10.20 -3.68
N ALA A 180 -15.55 -11.47 -3.44
CA ALA A 180 -14.22 -11.99 -3.75
C ALA A 180 -13.94 -11.99 -5.26
N GLU A 181 -14.92 -12.31 -6.09
CA GLU A 181 -14.82 -12.23 -7.56
C GLU A 181 -14.64 -10.78 -8.03
N THR A 182 -15.41 -9.84 -7.48
CA THR A 182 -15.26 -8.42 -7.77
C THR A 182 -13.86 -7.92 -7.36
N GLY A 183 -13.37 -8.31 -6.18
CA GLY A 183 -12.03 -7.97 -5.72
C GLY A 183 -10.94 -8.47 -6.66
N LYS A 184 -11.04 -9.71 -7.13
CA LYS A 184 -10.10 -10.27 -8.13
C LYS A 184 -10.13 -9.51 -9.43
N SER A 185 -11.32 -9.14 -9.92
CA SER A 185 -11.47 -8.38 -11.16
C SER A 185 -10.86 -6.98 -11.05
N LEU A 186 -11.10 -6.29 -9.94
CA LEU A 186 -10.50 -4.96 -9.70
C LEU A 186 -8.97 -5.04 -9.58
N TRP A 187 -8.46 -6.07 -8.89
CA TRP A 187 -7.02 -6.29 -8.80
C TRP A 187 -6.39 -6.55 -10.17
N LEU A 188 -7.04 -7.35 -11.01
CA LEU A 188 -6.58 -7.61 -12.37
C LEU A 188 -6.56 -6.33 -13.23
N VAL A 189 -7.63 -5.52 -13.16
CA VAL A 189 -7.68 -4.23 -13.87
C VAL A 189 -6.57 -3.30 -13.40
N TYR A 190 -6.33 -3.21 -12.07
CA TYR A 190 -5.25 -2.41 -11.49
C TYR A 190 -3.89 -2.84 -12.02
N LEU A 191 -3.65 -4.14 -12.10
CA LEU A 191 -2.40 -4.71 -12.61
C LEU A 191 -2.24 -4.44 -14.12
N ILE A 192 -3.29 -4.62 -14.92
CA ILE A 192 -3.28 -4.30 -16.37
C ILE A 192 -2.99 -2.82 -16.59
N LEU A 193 -3.63 -1.93 -15.84
CA LEU A 193 -3.37 -0.48 -15.92
C LEU A 193 -1.91 -0.16 -15.57
N THR A 194 -1.36 -0.80 -14.52
CA THR A 194 0.05 -0.62 -14.15
C THR A 194 1.00 -1.05 -15.27
N LEU A 195 0.77 -2.21 -15.85
CA LEU A 195 1.59 -2.70 -16.97
C LEU A 195 1.48 -1.80 -18.19
N THR A 196 0.26 -1.39 -18.55
CA THR A 196 0.03 -0.48 -19.68
C THR A 196 0.74 0.86 -19.46
N CYS A 197 0.63 1.43 -18.26
CA CYS A 197 1.31 2.67 -17.90
C CYS A 197 2.85 2.52 -17.98
N CYS A 198 3.39 1.43 -17.46
CA CYS A 198 4.81 1.11 -17.54
C CYS A 198 5.30 1.01 -19.00
N PHE A 199 4.55 0.33 -19.87
CA PHE A 199 4.87 0.26 -21.30
C PHE A 199 4.84 1.66 -21.95
N CYS A 200 3.82 2.46 -21.68
CA CYS A 200 3.74 3.83 -22.21
C CYS A 200 4.96 4.67 -21.81
N TYR A 201 5.37 4.65 -20.53
CA TYR A 201 6.55 5.37 -20.07
C TYR A 201 7.84 4.86 -20.70
N PHE A 202 8.01 3.55 -20.82
CA PHE A 202 9.18 2.96 -21.45
C PHE A 202 9.29 3.36 -22.94
N PHE A 203 8.20 3.31 -23.69
CA PHE A 203 8.18 3.74 -25.09
C PHE A 203 8.32 5.27 -25.27
N SER A 204 7.98 6.04 -24.24
CA SER A 204 8.22 7.48 -24.22
C SER A 204 9.68 7.85 -23.94
N GLY A 205 10.57 6.87 -23.76
CA GLY A 205 12.01 7.08 -23.59
C GLY A 205 12.51 7.05 -22.15
N MET A 206 11.65 6.72 -21.17
CA MET A 206 12.09 6.51 -19.79
C MET A 206 12.93 5.23 -19.69
N ASN A 207 13.93 5.21 -18.82
CA ASN A 207 14.60 3.96 -18.48
C ASN A 207 13.65 2.99 -17.75
N LEU A 208 13.96 1.69 -17.75
CA LEU A 208 13.08 0.66 -17.21
C LEU A 208 12.76 0.87 -15.72
N PHE A 209 13.73 1.30 -14.93
CA PHE A 209 13.54 1.54 -13.49
C PHE A 209 12.54 2.66 -13.26
N ASP A 210 12.70 3.80 -13.93
CA ASP A 210 11.79 4.93 -13.81
C ASP A 210 10.42 4.62 -14.39
N ALA A 211 10.32 3.88 -15.49
CA ALA A 211 9.04 3.46 -16.06
C ALA A 211 8.23 2.62 -15.06
N ILE A 212 8.88 1.70 -14.33
CA ILE A 212 8.22 0.88 -13.30
C ILE A 212 7.80 1.74 -12.11
N THR A 213 8.70 2.52 -11.53
CA THR A 213 8.41 3.31 -10.33
C THR A 213 7.35 4.37 -10.59
N HIS A 214 7.44 5.10 -11.71
CA HIS A 214 6.43 6.09 -12.07
C HIS A 214 5.08 5.44 -12.44
N SER A 215 5.05 4.23 -13.02
CA SER A 215 3.79 3.53 -13.25
C SER A 215 3.07 3.19 -11.95
N PHE A 216 3.82 2.81 -10.91
CA PHE A 216 3.27 2.53 -9.59
C PHE A 216 2.62 3.76 -8.99
N THR A 217 3.32 4.90 -9.02
CA THR A 217 2.83 6.16 -8.43
C THR A 217 1.69 6.77 -9.25
N THR A 218 1.72 6.64 -10.57
CA THR A 218 0.69 7.16 -11.47
C THR A 218 -0.62 6.41 -11.31
N VAL A 219 -0.60 5.07 -11.35
CA VAL A 219 -1.82 4.26 -11.24
C VAL A 219 -2.41 4.34 -9.82
N ALA A 220 -1.58 4.51 -8.80
CA ALA A 220 -2.02 4.77 -7.43
C ALA A 220 -2.50 6.22 -7.22
N ILE A 221 -2.31 7.12 -8.19
CA ILE A 221 -2.59 8.57 -8.08
C ILE A 221 -1.85 9.17 -6.89
N GLY A 222 -0.62 8.69 -6.64
CA GLY A 222 0.14 9.02 -5.43
C GLY A 222 1.13 10.17 -5.59
N GLY A 223 1.72 10.35 -6.78
CA GLY A 223 2.55 11.51 -7.13
C GLY A 223 3.99 11.51 -6.64
N PHE A 224 4.49 10.45 -5.98
CA PHE A 224 5.93 10.35 -5.70
C PHE A 224 6.72 10.29 -7.02
N SER A 225 7.81 11.06 -7.08
CA SER A 225 8.77 11.06 -8.17
C SER A 225 10.13 10.57 -7.71
N ASN A 226 10.93 10.11 -8.67
CA ASN A 226 12.35 9.80 -8.49
C ASN A 226 13.23 11.05 -8.63
N TYR A 227 12.68 12.20 -9.05
CA TYR A 227 13.39 13.42 -9.39
C TYR A 227 12.84 14.62 -8.63
N CYS A 228 13.74 15.45 -8.07
CA CYS A 228 13.37 16.66 -7.35
C CYS A 228 12.71 17.71 -8.23
N LEU A 229 13.16 17.87 -9.48
CA LEU A 229 12.66 18.89 -10.41
C LEU A 229 11.20 18.74 -10.76
N LEU A 230 10.63 17.53 -10.66
CA LEU A 230 9.18 17.31 -10.88
C LEU A 230 8.30 17.96 -9.82
N TYR A 231 8.84 18.23 -8.63
CA TYR A 231 8.10 18.89 -7.55
C TYR A 231 8.25 20.43 -7.57
N THR A 232 9.24 20.95 -8.30
CA THR A 232 9.61 22.37 -8.32
C THR A 232 9.27 23.08 -9.62
N SER A 233 9.04 22.35 -10.72
CA SER A 233 8.61 22.94 -11.98
C SER A 233 7.10 23.10 -12.02
N ASP A 234 6.59 24.13 -11.35
CA ASP A 234 5.29 24.65 -11.74
C ASP A 234 5.48 25.39 -13.07
N ALA A 235 4.64 25.08 -14.07
CA ALA A 235 4.64 25.74 -15.37
C ALA A 235 4.49 27.26 -15.27
N ALA A 236 4.11 27.78 -14.11
CA ALA A 236 4.05 29.20 -13.79
C ALA A 236 5.43 29.82 -13.49
N ASP A 237 6.45 29.01 -13.13
CA ASP A 237 7.79 29.49 -12.77
C ASP A 237 8.76 29.56 -13.97
N GLU A 238 8.39 29.02 -15.13
CA GLU A 238 9.22 29.04 -16.34
C GLU A 238 9.43 30.45 -16.96
N PRO A 239 8.55 31.46 -16.82
CA PRO A 239 8.80 32.78 -17.43
C PRO A 239 9.95 33.56 -16.80
N MET A 240 10.51 33.13 -15.69
CA MET A 240 11.55 33.88 -14.95
C MET A 240 12.97 33.44 -15.24
N ARG A 241 13.21 32.52 -16.18
CA ARG A 241 14.53 32.16 -16.67
C ARG A 241 14.78 32.79 -18.05
N VAL A 242 14.93 34.11 -18.07
CA VAL A 242 15.58 34.88 -19.16
C VAL A 242 16.92 35.37 -18.69
#